data_df90ffb084bed7673a172c1a37956738
#
_entry.id   df90ffb084bed7673a172c1a37956738
#
_cell.length_a   1.000
_cell.length_b   1.000
_cell.length_c   1.000
_cell.angle_alpha   90.00
_cell.angle_beta   90.00
_cell.angle_gamma   90.00
#
_symmetry.space_group_name_H-M   'P 1'
#
loop_
_entity.id
_entity.type
_entity.pdbx_description
1 polymer ?
#
loop_
_entity_poly.entity_id
_entity_poly.type
_entity_poly.pdbx_seq_one_letter_code
_entity_poly.pdbx_strand_id
1 'polypeptide(L)'
;MAFDPLIQFPKKEEEKQVIRQNITGQAPEIRRVMDTKQIMAARDIVREVYIDEKIERYIVDIVFATRFPQEYGLADLQSMIAFAASPRASINLALASRAYAFIKQRGYVIPEDVRAVCHDVMRHRIGLSYEAEANNLTSEEIVSEILNKVEVP
;
A
#
# COMPACT_ATOMS: atom_id res chain seq x y z
N MET A 1 6.51 -0.83 -10.70
CA MET A 1 6.67 -0.12 -9.43
C MET A 1 6.07 -0.97 -8.32
N ALA A 2 6.66 -1.03 -7.11
CA ALA A 2 6.17 -1.91 -6.04
C ALA A 2 5.17 -1.20 -5.13
N PHE A 3 5.25 0.10 -5.04
CA PHE A 3 4.56 0.96 -4.10
C PHE A 3 4.22 2.29 -4.77
N ASP A 4 3.00 2.78 -4.59
CA ASP A 4 2.48 4.00 -5.21
C ASP A 4 1.81 4.89 -4.12
N PRO A 5 2.61 5.70 -3.41
CA PRO A 5 2.08 6.57 -2.38
C PRO A 5 1.29 7.72 -2.98
N LEU A 6 0.13 8.02 -2.41
CA LEU A 6 -0.68 9.15 -2.81
C LEU A 6 -0.06 10.45 -2.26
N ILE A 7 0.48 11.27 -3.17
CA ILE A 7 1.00 12.60 -2.84
C ILE A 7 -0.09 13.64 -3.11
N GLN A 8 -0.60 14.25 -2.06
CA GLN A 8 -1.61 15.29 -2.15
C GLN A 8 -0.97 16.69 -2.27
N PHE A 9 -1.73 17.64 -2.79
CA PHE A 9 -1.33 19.05 -2.73
C PHE A 9 -1.20 19.51 -1.28
N PRO A 10 -0.27 20.44 -0.99
CA PRO A 10 -0.12 20.99 0.35
C PRO A 10 -1.40 21.70 0.81
N LYS A 11 -1.66 21.62 2.10
CA LYS A 11 -2.76 22.39 2.71
C LYS A 11 -2.42 23.88 2.70
N LYS A 12 -3.44 24.75 2.83
CA LYS A 12 -3.31 26.21 2.77
C LYS A 12 -2.19 26.77 3.70
N GLU A 13 -2.06 26.23 4.90
CA GLU A 13 -1.01 26.68 5.84
C GLU A 13 0.39 26.17 5.45
N GLU A 14 0.47 24.96 4.86
CA GLU A 14 1.72 24.40 4.33
C GLU A 14 2.18 25.18 3.10
N GLU A 15 1.27 25.52 2.20
CA GLU A 15 1.55 26.35 1.01
C GLU A 15 2.06 27.75 1.41
N LYS A 16 1.50 28.32 2.47
CA LYS A 16 2.00 29.56 3.06
C LYS A 16 3.44 29.44 3.60
N GLN A 17 3.80 28.26 4.17
CA GLN A 17 5.18 27.98 4.57
C GLN A 17 6.10 27.86 3.36
N VAL A 18 5.66 27.17 2.29
CA VAL A 18 6.40 27.07 1.03
C VAL A 18 6.71 28.45 0.45
N ILE A 19 5.72 29.35 0.43
CA ILE A 19 5.90 30.74 -0.04
C ILE A 19 6.96 31.45 0.82
N ARG A 20 6.85 31.39 2.14
CA ARG A 20 7.80 32.05 3.05
C ARG A 20 9.22 31.55 2.86
N GLN A 21 9.43 30.23 2.77
CA GLN A 21 10.75 29.63 2.54
C GLN A 21 11.38 30.08 1.23
N ASN A 22 10.58 30.22 0.17
CA ASN A 22 11.10 30.61 -1.14
C ASN A 22 11.35 32.12 -1.27
N ILE A 23 10.55 32.97 -0.62
CA ILE A 23 10.72 34.44 -0.69
C ILE A 23 11.88 34.90 0.20
N THR A 24 12.07 34.27 1.38
CA THR A 24 13.15 34.68 2.30
C THR A 24 14.52 34.14 1.91
N GLY A 25 14.61 33.25 0.91
CA GLY A 25 15.86 32.66 0.45
C GLY A 25 16.57 31.75 1.49
N GLN A 26 15.91 31.46 2.61
CA GLN A 26 16.41 30.56 3.64
C GLN A 26 15.94 29.14 3.32
N ALA A 27 16.64 28.46 2.41
CA ALA A 27 16.43 27.04 2.22
C ALA A 27 16.82 26.28 3.50
N PRO A 28 16.01 25.28 3.93
CA PRO A 28 16.37 24.46 5.07
C PRO A 28 17.68 23.71 4.80
N GLU A 29 18.56 23.66 5.79
CA GLU A 29 19.81 22.92 5.67
C GLU A 29 19.52 21.42 5.58
N ILE A 30 19.89 20.82 4.45
CA ILE A 30 19.73 19.38 4.24
C ILE A 30 20.87 18.65 4.97
N ARG A 31 20.51 17.86 5.99
CA ARG A 31 21.47 17.03 6.73
C ARG A 31 21.32 15.58 6.29
N ARG A 32 22.46 14.93 6.08
CA ARG A 32 22.50 13.51 5.81
C ARG A 32 22.08 12.74 7.07
N VAL A 33 21.01 11.98 6.99
CA VAL A 33 20.45 11.17 8.10
C VAL A 33 20.96 9.73 8.04
N MET A 34 21.11 9.17 6.83
CA MET A 34 21.57 7.80 6.59
C MET A 34 22.52 7.74 5.41
N ASP A 35 23.38 6.74 5.41
CA ASP A 35 24.24 6.44 4.26
C ASP A 35 23.73 5.20 3.48
N THR A 36 24.28 4.97 2.30
CA THR A 36 23.90 3.84 1.44
C THR A 36 24.16 2.49 2.12
N LYS A 37 25.23 2.38 2.91
CA LYS A 37 25.56 1.14 3.63
C LYS A 37 24.49 0.81 4.69
N GLN A 38 24.05 1.84 5.42
CA GLN A 38 22.97 1.69 6.41
C GLN A 38 21.63 1.27 5.76
N ILE A 39 21.31 1.85 4.60
CA ILE A 39 20.11 1.47 3.83
C ILE A 39 20.21 0.01 3.35
N MET A 40 21.38 -0.40 2.84
CA MET A 40 21.58 -1.79 2.40
C MET A 40 21.49 -2.78 3.57
N ALA A 41 22.10 -2.45 4.71
CA ALA A 41 22.01 -3.27 5.92
C ALA A 41 20.55 -3.37 6.41
N ALA A 42 19.79 -2.28 6.41
CA ALA A 42 18.37 -2.29 6.75
C ALA A 42 17.55 -3.21 5.82
N ARG A 43 17.84 -3.22 4.51
CA ARG A 43 17.18 -4.12 3.54
C ARG A 43 17.43 -5.60 3.86
N ASP A 44 18.63 -5.95 4.30
CA ASP A 44 18.94 -7.32 4.67
C ASP A 44 18.18 -7.73 5.93
N ILE A 45 18.11 -6.86 6.95
CA ILE A 45 17.32 -7.10 8.17
C ILE A 45 15.82 -7.22 7.85
N VAL A 46 15.28 -6.39 6.94
CA VAL A 46 13.87 -6.48 6.52
C VAL A 46 13.53 -7.85 5.93
N ARG A 47 14.46 -8.52 5.27
CA ARG A 47 14.25 -9.87 4.73
C ARG A 47 14.11 -10.94 5.82
N GLU A 48 14.69 -10.70 7.00
CA GLU A 48 14.65 -11.60 8.15
C GLU A 48 13.37 -11.42 8.98
N VAL A 49 12.58 -10.34 8.75
CA VAL A 49 11.30 -10.15 9.43
C VAL A 49 10.38 -11.31 9.14
N TYR A 50 9.91 -11.97 10.19
CA TYR A 50 9.08 -13.17 10.08
C TYR A 50 7.66 -12.86 9.56
N ILE A 51 7.17 -13.71 8.68
CA ILE A 51 5.76 -13.74 8.25
C ILE A 51 5.21 -15.12 8.59
N ASP A 52 4.13 -15.15 9.37
CA ASP A 52 3.40 -16.39 9.68
C ASP A 52 2.57 -16.85 8.46
N GLU A 53 2.37 -18.16 8.32
CA GLU A 53 1.56 -18.74 7.22
C GLU A 53 0.15 -18.17 7.15
N LYS A 54 -0.46 -17.81 8.28
CA LYS A 54 -1.77 -17.17 8.31
C LYS A 54 -1.74 -15.78 7.67
N ILE A 55 -0.67 -15.03 7.88
CA ILE A 55 -0.48 -13.71 7.24
C ILE A 55 -0.23 -13.88 5.74
N GLU A 56 0.55 -14.89 5.34
CA GLU A 56 0.75 -15.20 3.91
C GLU A 56 -0.58 -15.53 3.25
N ARG A 57 -1.41 -16.35 3.88
CA ARG A 57 -2.76 -16.68 3.41
C ARG A 57 -3.65 -15.45 3.31
N TYR A 58 -3.66 -14.60 4.32
CA TYR A 58 -4.41 -13.34 4.32
C TYR A 58 -4.00 -12.42 3.15
N ILE A 59 -2.69 -12.30 2.87
CA ILE A 59 -2.18 -11.55 1.71
C ILE A 59 -2.68 -12.15 0.40
N VAL A 60 -2.67 -13.49 0.28
CA VAL A 60 -3.16 -14.18 -0.91
C VAL A 60 -4.67 -13.97 -1.07
N ASP A 61 -5.45 -14.07 -0.01
CA ASP A 61 -6.90 -13.86 -0.03
C ASP A 61 -7.28 -12.44 -0.49
N ILE A 62 -6.59 -11.41 -0.01
CA ILE A 62 -6.77 -10.03 -0.49
C ILE A 62 -6.57 -9.94 -2.01
N VAL A 63 -5.53 -10.56 -2.54
CA VAL A 63 -5.23 -10.52 -3.98
C VAL A 63 -6.22 -11.39 -4.77
N PHE A 64 -6.61 -12.55 -4.26
CA PHE A 64 -7.61 -13.43 -4.88
C PHE A 64 -8.99 -12.80 -4.90
N ALA A 65 -9.38 -12.03 -3.89
CA ALA A 65 -10.63 -11.29 -3.86
C ALA A 65 -10.77 -10.30 -5.06
N THR A 66 -9.65 -9.83 -5.63
CA THR A 66 -9.71 -9.03 -6.87
C THR A 66 -10.02 -9.87 -8.13
N ARG A 67 -9.74 -11.18 -8.11
CA ARG A 67 -9.93 -12.09 -9.25
C ARG A 67 -11.26 -12.82 -9.19
N PHE A 68 -11.65 -13.19 -7.99
CA PHE A 68 -12.84 -14.00 -7.69
C PHE A 68 -13.65 -13.34 -6.58
N PRO A 69 -14.13 -12.09 -6.78
CA PRO A 69 -14.80 -11.34 -5.72
C PRO A 69 -16.04 -12.05 -5.18
N GLN A 70 -16.74 -12.84 -6.00
CA GLN A 70 -17.91 -13.63 -5.59
C GLN A 70 -17.58 -14.66 -4.50
N GLU A 71 -16.34 -15.20 -4.45
CA GLU A 71 -15.93 -16.17 -3.43
C GLU A 71 -15.72 -15.51 -2.06
N TYR A 72 -15.58 -14.20 -2.03
CA TYR A 72 -15.37 -13.38 -0.81
C TYR A 72 -16.61 -12.54 -0.44
N GLY A 73 -17.79 -12.86 -1.03
CA GLY A 73 -19.01 -12.09 -0.77
C GLY A 73 -18.99 -10.66 -1.34
N LEU A 74 -18.26 -10.45 -2.42
CA LEU A 74 -18.07 -9.18 -3.13
C LEU A 74 -18.55 -9.28 -4.58
N ALA A 75 -19.67 -9.98 -4.82
CA ALA A 75 -20.18 -10.24 -6.17
C ALA A 75 -20.37 -8.96 -6.99
N ASP A 76 -20.74 -7.86 -6.36
CA ASP A 76 -20.97 -6.57 -7.00
C ASP A 76 -19.68 -5.99 -7.62
N LEU A 77 -18.50 -6.35 -7.09
CA LEU A 77 -17.22 -5.92 -7.65
C LEU A 77 -16.82 -6.68 -8.92
N GLN A 78 -17.51 -7.77 -9.27
CA GLN A 78 -17.18 -8.58 -10.45
C GLN A 78 -17.23 -7.78 -11.75
N SER A 79 -18.24 -6.94 -11.93
CA SER A 79 -18.39 -6.08 -13.10
C SER A 79 -17.54 -4.80 -13.02
N MET A 80 -17.06 -4.45 -11.84
CA MET A 80 -16.32 -3.21 -11.60
C MET A 80 -14.82 -3.35 -11.87
N ILE A 81 -14.28 -4.57 -11.85
CA ILE A 81 -12.85 -4.86 -12.04
C ILE A 81 -12.60 -5.36 -13.46
N ALA A 82 -11.96 -4.54 -14.30
CA ALA A 82 -11.54 -4.93 -15.65
C ALA A 82 -10.26 -5.78 -15.63
N PHE A 83 -9.30 -5.42 -14.77
CA PHE A 83 -8.03 -6.14 -14.60
C PHE A 83 -7.75 -6.36 -13.13
N ALA A 84 -7.69 -7.63 -12.74
CA ALA A 84 -7.39 -8.05 -11.38
C ALA A 84 -5.88 -8.01 -11.08
N ALA A 85 -5.54 -7.94 -9.81
CA ALA A 85 -4.16 -7.91 -9.35
C ALA A 85 -3.42 -9.24 -9.67
N SER A 86 -2.18 -9.12 -10.14
CA SER A 86 -1.32 -10.26 -10.47
C SER A 86 -0.61 -10.83 -9.22
N PRO A 87 0.04 -12.01 -9.29
CA PRO A 87 0.84 -12.55 -8.18
C PRO A 87 1.95 -11.60 -7.68
N ARG A 88 2.39 -10.65 -8.51
CA ARG A 88 3.31 -9.58 -8.07
C ARG A 88 2.73 -8.72 -6.96
N ALA A 89 1.41 -8.59 -6.89
CA ALA A 89 0.76 -7.88 -5.79
C ALA A 89 0.99 -8.59 -4.45
N SER A 90 0.80 -9.91 -4.39
CA SER A 90 1.07 -10.72 -3.17
C SER A 90 2.52 -10.59 -2.73
N ILE A 91 3.48 -10.70 -3.66
CA ILE A 91 4.91 -10.56 -3.37
C ILE A 91 5.20 -9.16 -2.80
N ASN A 92 4.65 -8.11 -3.42
CA ASN A 92 4.91 -6.74 -2.99
C ASN A 92 4.21 -6.40 -1.67
N LEU A 93 3.01 -6.95 -1.41
CA LEU A 93 2.36 -6.81 -0.10
C LEU A 93 3.21 -7.45 0.99
N ALA A 94 3.72 -8.67 0.79
CA ALA A 94 4.59 -9.32 1.76
C ALA A 94 5.87 -8.53 2.03
N LEU A 95 6.54 -8.03 0.99
CA LEU A 95 7.75 -7.22 1.13
C LEU A 95 7.49 -5.87 1.81
N ALA A 96 6.42 -5.18 1.43
CA ALA A 96 6.04 -3.90 2.01
C ALA A 96 5.63 -4.05 3.49
N SER A 97 4.88 -5.11 3.83
CA SER A 97 4.49 -5.41 5.21
C SER A 97 5.68 -5.71 6.11
N ARG A 98 6.69 -6.46 5.61
CA ARG A 98 7.97 -6.67 6.33
C ARG A 98 8.68 -5.34 6.59
N ALA A 99 8.77 -4.47 5.58
CA ALA A 99 9.41 -3.16 5.73
C ALA A 99 8.63 -2.28 6.71
N TYR A 100 7.31 -2.33 6.69
CA TYR A 100 6.47 -1.58 7.62
C TYR A 100 6.63 -2.09 9.06
N ALA A 101 6.62 -3.40 9.29
CA ALA A 101 6.88 -4.00 10.60
C ALA A 101 8.26 -3.61 11.15
N PHE A 102 9.31 -3.63 10.28
CA PHE A 102 10.65 -3.19 10.63
C PHE A 102 10.68 -1.72 11.08
N ILE A 103 10.03 -0.81 10.34
CA ILE A 103 9.92 0.61 10.71
C ILE A 103 9.19 0.76 12.06
N LYS A 104 8.23 -0.12 12.36
CA LYS A 104 7.55 -0.20 13.65
C LYS A 104 8.35 -0.95 14.73
N GLN A 105 9.64 -1.25 14.47
CA GLN A 105 10.56 -1.93 15.40
C GLN A 105 10.07 -3.32 15.83
N ARG A 106 9.43 -4.07 14.92
CA ARG A 106 8.96 -5.44 15.15
C ARG A 106 9.70 -6.41 14.22
N GLY A 107 10.03 -7.59 14.75
CA GLY A 107 10.64 -8.69 14.00
C GLY A 107 9.64 -9.62 13.30
N TYR A 108 8.35 -9.30 13.32
CA TYR A 108 7.28 -10.10 12.72
C TYR A 108 6.17 -9.20 12.18
N VAL A 109 5.47 -9.70 11.16
CA VAL A 109 4.34 -9.01 10.51
C VAL A 109 3.04 -9.37 11.21
N ILE A 110 2.17 -8.37 11.37
CA ILE A 110 0.78 -8.53 11.84
C ILE A 110 -0.20 -8.09 10.73
N PRO A 111 -1.50 -8.47 10.82
CA PRO A 111 -2.50 -8.10 9.80
C PRO A 111 -2.58 -6.59 9.54
N GLU A 112 -2.41 -5.78 10.59
CA GLU A 112 -2.46 -4.32 10.50
C GLU A 112 -1.35 -3.76 9.60
N ASP A 113 -0.18 -4.42 9.54
CA ASP A 113 0.91 -3.99 8.65
C ASP A 113 0.54 -4.20 7.18
N VAL A 114 -0.12 -5.34 6.89
CA VAL A 114 -0.64 -5.63 5.55
C VAL A 114 -1.68 -4.58 5.15
N ARG A 115 -2.63 -4.29 6.04
CA ARG A 115 -3.68 -3.28 5.81
C ARG A 115 -3.08 -1.88 5.58
N ALA A 116 -2.07 -1.50 6.37
CA ALA A 116 -1.44 -0.19 6.29
C ALA A 116 -0.78 0.09 4.94
N VAL A 117 -0.24 -0.93 4.26
CA VAL A 117 0.44 -0.77 2.97
C VAL A 117 -0.41 -1.19 1.77
N CYS A 118 -1.61 -1.77 2.02
CA CYS A 118 -2.41 -2.41 0.98
C CYS A 118 -2.82 -1.43 -0.13
N HIS A 119 -3.32 -0.24 0.20
CA HIS A 119 -3.73 0.75 -0.78
C HIS A 119 -2.58 1.18 -1.67
N ASP A 120 -1.42 1.49 -1.09
CA ASP A 120 -0.25 1.94 -1.84
C ASP A 120 0.35 0.85 -2.75
N VAL A 121 0.16 -0.42 -2.40
CA VAL A 121 0.59 -1.54 -3.23
C VAL A 121 -0.44 -1.90 -4.30
N MET A 122 -1.74 -1.78 -4.01
CA MET A 122 -2.81 -2.35 -4.84
C MET A 122 -3.43 -1.35 -5.82
N ARG A 123 -3.50 -0.04 -5.50
CA ARG A 123 -4.27 0.96 -6.29
C ARG A 123 -3.89 0.99 -7.76
N HIS A 124 -2.60 0.83 -8.08
CA HIS A 124 -2.09 0.82 -9.46
C HIS A 124 -2.02 -0.57 -10.10
N ARG A 125 -2.65 -1.58 -9.48
CA ARG A 125 -2.65 -2.99 -9.92
C ARG A 125 -4.03 -3.54 -10.19
N ILE A 126 -5.05 -2.75 -9.94
CA ILE A 126 -6.45 -3.04 -10.23
C ILE A 126 -6.87 -2.05 -11.32
N GLY A 127 -7.34 -2.57 -12.44
CA GLY A 127 -7.94 -1.75 -13.51
C GLY A 127 -9.44 -1.69 -13.33
N LEU A 128 -10.00 -0.49 -13.39
CA LEU A 128 -11.43 -0.26 -13.32
C LEU A 128 -12.10 -0.55 -14.66
N SER A 129 -13.35 -0.99 -14.63
CA SER A 129 -14.20 -1.09 -15.79
C SER A 129 -14.87 0.25 -16.10
N TYR A 130 -15.42 0.40 -17.31
CA TYR A 130 -16.25 1.56 -17.66
C TYR A 130 -17.47 1.72 -16.75
N GLU A 131 -18.01 0.61 -16.23
CA GLU A 131 -19.12 0.61 -15.27
C GLU A 131 -18.69 1.20 -13.94
N ALA A 132 -17.50 0.85 -13.44
CA ALA A 132 -16.93 1.43 -12.23
C ALA A 132 -16.70 2.95 -12.40
N GLU A 133 -16.15 3.38 -13.53
CA GLU A 133 -15.93 4.80 -13.83
C GLU A 133 -17.27 5.57 -13.92
N ALA A 134 -18.29 4.99 -14.54
CA ALA A 134 -19.62 5.58 -14.63
C ALA A 134 -20.29 5.73 -13.25
N ASN A 135 -19.98 4.82 -12.32
CA ASN A 135 -20.45 4.87 -10.93
C ASN A 135 -19.53 5.74 -10.02
N ASN A 136 -18.50 6.37 -10.58
CA ASN A 136 -17.46 7.11 -9.84
C ASN A 136 -16.75 6.26 -8.76
N LEU A 137 -16.69 4.95 -8.94
CA LEU A 137 -15.99 4.04 -8.05
C LEU A 137 -14.48 4.14 -8.31
N THR A 138 -13.71 4.23 -7.25
CA THR A 138 -12.24 4.34 -7.30
C THR A 138 -11.57 3.01 -6.93
N SER A 139 -10.32 2.80 -7.37
CA SER A 139 -9.52 1.65 -6.95
C SER A 139 -9.30 1.62 -5.42
N GLU A 140 -9.27 2.78 -4.77
CA GLU A 140 -9.18 2.91 -3.31
C GLU A 140 -10.40 2.31 -2.61
N GLU A 141 -11.61 2.60 -3.12
CA GLU A 141 -12.86 2.07 -2.57
C GLU A 141 -12.93 0.56 -2.75
N ILE A 142 -12.54 0.04 -3.93
CA ILE A 142 -12.47 -1.41 -4.16
C ILE A 142 -11.51 -2.08 -3.17
N VAL A 143 -10.31 -1.54 -2.97
CA VAL A 143 -9.34 -2.07 -1.99
C VAL A 143 -9.92 -2.02 -0.58
N SER A 144 -10.61 -0.94 -0.23
CA SER A 144 -11.25 -0.78 1.09
C SER A 144 -12.36 -1.82 1.32
N GLU A 145 -13.20 -2.09 0.31
CA GLU A 145 -14.24 -3.12 0.39
C GLU A 145 -13.64 -4.51 0.56
N ILE A 146 -12.59 -4.84 -0.19
CA ILE A 146 -11.87 -6.11 -0.07
C ILE A 146 -11.31 -6.27 1.34
N LEU A 147 -10.62 -5.25 1.87
CA LEU A 147 -10.05 -5.28 3.23
C LEU A 147 -11.10 -5.40 4.33
N ASN A 148 -12.33 -4.97 4.08
CA ASN A 148 -13.43 -5.08 5.04
C ASN A 148 -14.13 -6.45 5.00
N LYS A 149 -13.97 -7.21 3.92
CA LYS A 149 -14.64 -8.51 3.72
C LYS A 149 -13.73 -9.70 3.94
N VAL A 150 -12.45 -9.59 3.55
CA VAL A 150 -11.48 -10.67 3.74
C VAL A 150 -11.25 -10.88 5.24
N GLU A 151 -11.37 -12.13 5.67
CA GLU A 151 -11.21 -12.52 7.08
C GLU A 151 -9.79 -12.25 7.57
N VAL A 152 -9.68 -11.59 8.70
CA VAL A 152 -8.41 -11.27 9.36
C VAL A 152 -8.02 -12.44 10.26
N PRO A 153 -6.79 -12.98 10.13
CA PRO A 153 -6.34 -14.15 10.90
C PRO A 153 -6.11 -13.88 12.39
#